data_a9d4edbde8672bfdea2fbb8f3b1cf058
#
_entry.id   a9d4edbde8672bfdea2fbb8f3b1cf058
#
_cell.length_a   1.000
_cell.length_b   1.000
_cell.length_c   1.000
_cell.angle_alpha   90.00
_cell.angle_beta   90.00
_cell.angle_gamma   90.00
#
_symmetry.space_group_name_H-M   'P 1'
#
loop_
_entity.id
_entity.type
_entity.pdbx_description
1 polymer ?
#
loop_
_entity_poly.entity_id
_entity_poly.type
_entity_poly.pdbx_seq_one_letter_code
_entity_poly.pdbx_strand_id
1 'polypeptide(L)'
;ATGFTGSAGAAFVFLDSAIVFVDGRYTLQVKQQLAPGLFTVGDLVDPGAFGWLATQSMAGKKIGYDPKLMSPDALDRLVDAAAKSGATLVLTETNPIDTAWKDRPTEPLHAVVPHDVKYAGESASSKRQRLGRMLAEQKIDAAVITSPASIAWLFNIRGGDVSRTPLPLGRA
;
A
#
# COMPACT_ATOMS: atom_id res chain seq x y z
N ALA A 1 15.00 -1.99 1.59
CA ALA A 1 15.61 -1.39 2.77
C ALA A 1 15.86 -2.43 3.87
N THR A 2 14.88 -3.25 4.23
CA THR A 2 15.02 -4.22 5.34
C THR A 2 15.60 -5.58 4.93
N GLY A 3 15.53 -5.96 3.65
CA GLY A 3 15.81 -7.31 3.16
C GLY A 3 14.64 -8.29 3.30
N PHE A 4 13.58 -7.92 4.03
CA PHE A 4 12.39 -8.75 4.16
C PHE A 4 11.58 -8.79 2.86
N THR A 5 11.21 -10.00 2.42
CA THR A 5 10.53 -10.25 1.13
C THR A 5 9.10 -10.76 1.28
N GLY A 6 8.55 -10.80 2.49
CA GLY A 6 7.16 -11.19 2.73
C GLY A 6 6.16 -10.14 2.22
N SER A 7 4.91 -10.54 2.03
CA SER A 7 3.85 -9.72 1.44
C SER A 7 3.11 -8.81 2.43
N ALA A 8 3.39 -8.92 3.73
CA ALA A 8 2.78 -8.09 4.77
C ALA A 8 3.82 -7.65 5.79
N GLY A 9 3.98 -6.36 5.96
CA GLY A 9 4.91 -5.78 6.94
C GLY A 9 4.81 -4.27 6.99
N ALA A 10 5.27 -3.72 8.12
CA ALA A 10 5.46 -2.30 8.33
C ALA A 10 6.77 -2.09 9.08
N ALA A 11 7.33 -0.89 9.02
CA ALA A 11 8.55 -0.58 9.77
C ALA A 11 8.51 0.86 10.30
N PHE A 12 9.06 1.04 11.51
CA PHE A 12 9.54 2.33 11.97
C PHE A 12 11.07 2.32 11.95
N VAL A 13 11.64 3.38 11.38
CA VAL A 13 13.08 3.57 11.29
C VAL A 13 13.43 4.85 12.04
N PHE A 14 14.31 4.74 13.01
CA PHE A 14 14.83 5.82 13.82
C PHE A 14 16.29 6.11 13.47
N LEU A 15 16.92 7.04 14.14
CA LEU A 15 18.32 7.40 13.88
C LEU A 15 19.32 6.28 14.18
N ASP A 16 19.04 5.50 15.21
CA ASP A 16 19.94 4.47 15.77
C ASP A 16 19.28 3.09 15.91
N SER A 17 18.04 2.95 15.52
CA SER A 17 17.27 1.71 15.69
C SER A 17 16.17 1.59 14.63
N ALA A 18 15.69 0.37 14.41
CA ALA A 18 14.54 0.13 13.57
C ALA A 18 13.74 -1.08 14.07
N ILE A 19 12.42 -1.06 13.84
CA ILE A 19 11.54 -2.18 14.13
C ILE A 19 10.75 -2.55 12.88
N VAL A 20 10.66 -3.85 12.60
CA VAL A 20 9.87 -4.40 11.49
C VAL A 20 8.73 -5.22 12.08
N PHE A 21 7.51 -4.92 11.67
CA PHE A 21 6.31 -5.64 12.08
C PHE A 21 5.91 -6.60 10.97
N VAL A 22 5.64 -7.85 11.32
CA VAL A 22 5.16 -8.89 10.40
C VAL A 22 4.02 -9.66 11.05
N ASP A 23 3.16 -10.27 10.25
CA ASP A 23 2.13 -11.17 10.77
C ASP A 23 2.67 -12.59 11.03
N GLY A 24 1.84 -13.43 11.64
CA GLY A 24 2.22 -14.78 12.08
C GLY A 24 2.78 -15.70 10.98
N ARG A 25 2.49 -15.42 9.70
CA ARG A 25 3.01 -16.19 8.55
C ARG A 25 4.51 -16.02 8.35
N TYR A 26 5.08 -14.92 8.85
CA TYR A 26 6.45 -14.49 8.54
C TYR A 26 7.40 -14.47 9.74
N THR A 27 7.00 -15.01 10.88
CA THR A 27 7.79 -14.97 12.13
C THR A 27 9.16 -15.64 12.03
N LEU A 28 9.30 -16.69 11.21
CA LEU A 28 10.58 -17.35 10.95
C LEU A 28 11.35 -16.64 9.84
N GLN A 29 10.68 -16.33 8.74
CA GLN A 29 11.29 -15.71 7.57
C GLN A 29 11.92 -14.35 7.90
N VAL A 30 11.24 -13.50 8.67
CA VAL A 30 11.77 -12.18 9.04
C VAL A 30 13.09 -12.29 9.81
N LYS A 31 13.20 -13.25 10.74
CA LYS A 31 14.43 -13.48 11.50
C LYS A 31 15.62 -13.95 10.65
N GLN A 32 15.33 -14.65 9.55
CA GLN A 32 16.35 -15.13 8.61
C GLN A 32 16.80 -14.04 7.63
N GLN A 33 15.94 -13.07 7.33
CA GLN A 33 16.17 -12.08 6.28
C GLN A 33 16.65 -10.72 6.79
N LEU A 34 16.32 -10.36 8.02
CA LEU A 34 16.80 -9.11 8.60
C LEU A 34 18.28 -9.18 8.97
N ALA A 35 19.00 -8.09 8.73
CA ALA A 35 20.39 -7.99 9.18
C ALA A 35 20.47 -8.06 10.70
N PRO A 36 21.28 -8.97 11.27
CA PRO A 36 21.40 -9.14 12.72
C PRO A 36 21.81 -7.83 13.42
N GLY A 37 21.12 -7.51 14.51
CA GLY A 37 21.44 -6.36 15.35
C GLY A 37 20.95 -4.99 14.85
N LEU A 38 20.44 -4.91 13.61
CA LEU A 38 19.91 -3.65 13.06
C LEU A 38 18.41 -3.48 13.30
N PHE A 39 17.67 -4.58 13.44
CA PHE A 39 16.22 -4.54 13.53
C PHE A 39 15.72 -5.34 14.71
N THR A 40 14.69 -4.83 15.36
CA THR A 40 13.79 -5.60 16.20
C THR A 40 12.56 -6.05 15.42
N VAL A 41 11.88 -7.08 15.89
CA VAL A 41 10.67 -7.62 15.23
C VAL A 41 9.48 -7.42 16.14
N GLY A 42 8.41 -6.85 15.58
CA GLY A 42 7.11 -6.68 16.22
C GLY A 42 6.02 -7.49 15.54
N ASP A 43 4.88 -7.63 16.18
CA ASP A 43 3.68 -8.24 15.62
C ASP A 43 2.87 -7.18 14.86
N LEU A 44 2.48 -7.49 13.60
CA LEU A 44 1.70 -6.59 12.74
C LEU A 44 0.20 -6.56 13.13
N VAL A 45 -0.28 -7.59 13.83
CA VAL A 45 -1.70 -7.77 14.16
C VAL A 45 -2.01 -7.23 15.56
N ASP A 46 -1.27 -7.65 16.57
CA ASP A 46 -1.50 -7.28 17.96
C ASP A 46 -0.18 -6.95 18.68
N PRO A 47 0.03 -5.71 19.12
CA PRO A 47 -0.86 -4.53 18.99
C PRO A 47 -0.80 -3.86 17.59
N GLY A 48 -0.04 -4.41 16.65
CA GLY A 48 0.23 -3.81 15.37
C GLY A 48 1.20 -2.62 15.45
N ALA A 49 1.64 -2.11 14.29
CA ALA A 49 2.63 -1.04 14.25
C ALA A 49 2.14 0.26 14.95
N PHE A 50 0.89 0.64 14.74
CA PHE A 50 0.34 1.86 15.35
C PHE A 50 0.03 1.65 16.84
N GLY A 51 -0.44 0.47 17.25
CA GLY A 51 -0.61 0.13 18.65
C GLY A 51 0.70 0.15 19.41
N TRP A 52 1.76 -0.39 18.83
CA TRP A 52 3.11 -0.29 19.39
C TRP A 52 3.56 1.18 19.51
N LEU A 53 3.40 2.00 18.47
CA LEU A 53 3.75 3.42 18.53
C LEU A 53 3.05 4.12 19.69
N ALA A 54 1.75 3.85 19.89
CA ALA A 54 0.95 4.47 20.93
C ALA A 54 1.48 4.17 22.37
N THR A 55 2.25 3.10 22.54
CA THR A 55 2.86 2.73 23.84
C THR A 55 4.26 3.33 24.05
N GLN A 56 4.84 3.95 23.02
CA GLN A 56 6.18 4.51 23.12
C GLN A 56 6.16 5.92 23.72
N SER A 57 7.24 6.32 24.37
CA SER A 57 7.46 7.69 24.83
C SER A 57 8.22 8.47 23.75
N MET A 58 7.49 9.27 22.95
CA MET A 58 8.02 9.99 21.79
C MET A 58 7.86 11.52 21.93
N ALA A 59 7.76 12.02 23.14
CA ALA A 59 7.60 13.46 23.39
C ALA A 59 8.70 14.28 22.72
N GLY A 60 8.30 15.28 21.93
CA GLY A 60 9.23 16.14 21.17
C GLY A 60 9.85 15.48 19.92
N LYS A 61 9.54 14.22 19.62
CA LYS A 61 10.00 13.57 18.40
C LYS A 61 9.07 13.86 17.22
N LYS A 62 9.63 13.90 16.02
CA LYS A 62 8.87 14.01 14.76
C LYS A 62 8.89 12.67 14.05
N ILE A 63 7.73 12.20 13.61
CA ILE A 63 7.56 10.97 12.82
C ILE A 63 7.14 11.38 11.42
N GLY A 64 7.99 11.10 10.43
CA GLY A 64 7.72 11.33 9.02
C GLY A 64 6.83 10.24 8.44
N TYR A 65 5.92 10.59 7.54
CA TYR A 65 5.14 9.64 6.75
C TYR A 65 5.00 10.12 5.30
N ASP A 66 4.90 9.17 4.37
CA ASP A 66 4.63 9.45 2.96
C ASP A 66 3.11 9.36 2.71
N PRO A 67 2.44 10.50 2.38
CA PRO A 67 0.99 10.50 2.18
C PRO A 67 0.53 9.69 0.95
N LYS A 68 1.42 9.41 0.00
CA LYS A 68 1.12 8.58 -1.17
C LYS A 68 0.95 7.10 -0.82
N LEU A 69 1.47 6.68 0.34
CA LEU A 69 1.46 5.30 0.82
C LEU A 69 0.47 5.06 1.96
N MET A 70 -0.33 6.09 2.33
CA MET A 70 -1.27 6.01 3.44
C MET A 70 -2.70 6.16 2.93
N SER A 71 -3.58 5.23 3.29
CA SER A 71 -5.03 5.46 3.15
C SER A 71 -5.51 6.44 4.23
N PRO A 72 -6.65 7.15 4.03
CA PRO A 72 -7.22 8.02 5.07
C PRO A 72 -7.37 7.32 6.42
N ASP A 73 -7.96 6.13 6.45
CA ASP A 73 -8.16 5.37 7.70
C ASP A 73 -6.83 4.97 8.38
N ALA A 74 -5.79 4.67 7.58
CA ALA A 74 -4.48 4.36 8.13
C ALA A 74 -3.81 5.62 8.69
N LEU A 75 -4.00 6.77 8.05
CA LEU A 75 -3.50 8.05 8.53
C LEU A 75 -4.18 8.45 9.84
N ASP A 76 -5.50 8.33 9.94
CA ASP A 76 -6.24 8.65 11.17
C ASP A 76 -5.72 7.81 12.35
N ARG A 77 -5.52 6.51 12.14
CA ARG A 77 -4.92 5.63 13.16
C ARG A 77 -3.48 6.01 13.53
N LEU A 78 -2.69 6.46 12.56
CA LEU A 78 -1.33 6.94 12.81
C LEU A 78 -1.34 8.26 13.60
N VAL A 79 -2.27 9.17 13.30
CA VAL A 79 -2.48 10.43 14.04
C VAL A 79 -2.80 10.14 15.50
N ASP A 80 -3.74 9.24 15.76
CA ASP A 80 -4.12 8.84 17.12
C ASP A 80 -2.95 8.21 17.89
N ALA A 81 -2.20 7.33 17.23
CA ALA A 81 -1.04 6.67 17.83
C ALA A 81 0.08 7.66 18.15
N ALA A 82 0.36 8.59 17.24
CA ALA A 82 1.35 9.64 17.43
C ALA A 82 0.96 10.56 18.60
N ALA A 83 -0.30 10.98 18.68
CA ALA A 83 -0.80 11.79 19.77
C ALA A 83 -0.63 11.09 21.14
N LYS A 84 -0.96 9.79 21.23
CA LYS A 84 -0.79 8.99 22.44
C LYS A 84 0.68 8.85 22.85
N SER A 85 1.58 8.74 21.90
CA SER A 85 3.04 8.65 22.15
C SER A 85 3.69 10.00 22.47
N GLY A 86 3.01 11.13 22.23
CA GLY A 86 3.56 12.49 22.34
C GLY A 86 4.38 12.92 21.13
N ALA A 87 4.36 12.18 20.03
CA ALA A 87 5.05 12.52 18.78
C ALA A 87 4.26 13.52 17.94
N THR A 88 4.98 14.27 17.09
CA THR A 88 4.39 15.11 16.04
C THR A 88 4.54 14.41 14.69
N LEU A 89 3.45 14.28 13.93
CA LEU A 89 3.52 13.77 12.56
C LEU A 89 3.98 14.88 11.59
N VAL A 90 4.83 14.50 10.64
CA VAL A 90 5.33 15.37 9.59
C VAL A 90 5.20 14.67 8.25
N LEU A 91 4.52 15.31 7.32
CA LEU A 91 4.47 14.89 5.93
C LEU A 91 5.87 14.99 5.31
N THR A 92 6.32 13.93 4.63
CA THR A 92 7.59 13.94 3.89
C THR A 92 7.33 14.35 2.43
N GLU A 93 8.06 15.33 1.92
CA GLU A 93 7.95 15.76 0.51
C GLU A 93 8.47 14.67 -0.44
N THR A 94 9.52 13.96 -0.01
CA THR A 94 10.11 12.84 -0.75
C THR A 94 10.20 11.61 0.15
N ASN A 95 9.99 10.43 -0.43
CA ASN A 95 10.13 9.19 0.30
C ASN A 95 11.64 8.90 0.55
N PRO A 96 12.07 8.72 1.81
CA PRO A 96 13.47 8.42 2.12
C PRO A 96 13.99 7.15 1.43
N ILE A 97 13.13 6.16 1.20
CA ILE A 97 13.49 4.92 0.48
C ILE A 97 13.83 5.24 -0.98
N ASP A 98 13.03 6.08 -1.66
CA ASP A 98 13.31 6.49 -3.04
C ASP A 98 14.62 7.25 -3.16
N THR A 99 14.96 8.05 -2.16
CA THR A 99 16.24 8.77 -2.10
C THR A 99 17.42 7.81 -1.88
N ALA A 100 17.26 6.79 -1.06
CA ALA A 100 18.32 5.84 -0.72
C ALA A 100 18.52 4.75 -1.80
N TRP A 101 17.47 4.37 -2.52
CA TRP A 101 17.50 3.29 -3.51
C TRP A 101 17.96 3.78 -4.88
N LYS A 102 19.28 3.84 -5.10
CA LYS A 102 19.89 4.43 -6.31
C LYS A 102 19.60 3.66 -7.60
N ASP A 103 19.47 2.35 -7.53
CA ASP A 103 19.21 1.43 -8.64
C ASP A 103 17.75 0.92 -8.66
N ARG A 104 16.82 1.76 -8.16
CA ARG A 104 15.38 1.44 -8.16
C ARG A 104 14.91 1.18 -9.60
N PRO A 105 14.25 0.03 -9.87
CA PRO A 105 13.62 -0.22 -11.15
C PRO A 105 12.56 0.84 -11.47
N THR A 106 12.40 1.16 -12.75
CA THR A 106 11.27 1.98 -13.20
C THR A 106 9.95 1.27 -12.96
N GLU A 107 8.87 2.06 -12.83
CA GLU A 107 7.53 1.48 -12.78
C GLU A 107 7.27 0.64 -14.03
N PRO A 108 6.56 -0.50 -13.91
CA PRO A 108 6.21 -1.32 -15.05
C PRO A 108 5.31 -0.55 -16.01
N LEU A 109 5.63 -0.59 -17.30
CA LEU A 109 4.90 0.07 -18.38
C LEU A 109 4.67 -0.92 -19.51
N HIS A 110 3.86 -1.93 -19.28
CA HIS A 110 3.51 -2.90 -20.32
C HIS A 110 2.33 -2.42 -21.15
N ALA A 111 2.27 -2.89 -22.40
CA ALA A 111 1.16 -2.57 -23.28
C ALA A 111 -0.17 -3.09 -22.71
N VAL A 112 -1.17 -2.22 -22.72
CA VAL A 112 -2.56 -2.59 -22.45
C VAL A 112 -3.14 -3.20 -23.72
N VAL A 113 -3.71 -4.40 -23.62
CA VAL A 113 -4.30 -5.12 -24.74
C VAL A 113 -5.81 -5.35 -24.52
N PRO A 114 -6.63 -5.28 -25.59
CA PRO A 114 -8.05 -5.62 -25.50
C PRO A 114 -8.25 -7.08 -25.09
N HIS A 115 -9.28 -7.32 -24.27
CA HIS A 115 -9.76 -8.66 -23.93
C HIS A 115 -11.08 -8.92 -24.65
N ASP A 116 -11.05 -9.87 -25.58
CA ASP A 116 -12.19 -10.14 -26.47
C ASP A 116 -13.48 -10.48 -25.69
N VAL A 117 -14.60 -9.95 -26.17
CA VAL A 117 -15.94 -10.16 -25.59
C VAL A 117 -16.31 -11.64 -25.50
N LYS A 118 -15.82 -12.49 -26.40
CA LYS A 118 -16.05 -13.95 -26.33
C LYS A 118 -15.54 -14.59 -25.03
N TYR A 119 -14.51 -13.98 -24.40
CA TYR A 119 -14.00 -14.41 -23.10
C TYR A 119 -14.57 -13.61 -21.93
N ALA A 120 -14.89 -12.32 -22.18
CA ALA A 120 -15.41 -11.42 -21.16
C ALA A 120 -16.91 -11.58 -20.89
N GLY A 121 -17.67 -12.17 -21.85
CA GLY A 121 -19.11 -12.41 -21.78
C GLY A 121 -19.97 -11.16 -21.98
N GLU A 122 -19.48 -9.95 -21.70
CA GLU A 122 -20.18 -8.68 -21.81
C GLU A 122 -19.24 -7.61 -22.36
N SER A 123 -19.73 -6.71 -23.23
CA SER A 123 -18.93 -5.62 -23.77
C SER A 123 -18.60 -4.57 -22.69
N ALA A 124 -17.44 -3.91 -22.82
CA ALA A 124 -17.05 -2.82 -21.93
C ALA A 124 -18.07 -1.65 -21.96
N SER A 125 -18.71 -1.39 -23.11
CA SER A 125 -19.77 -0.38 -23.23
C SER A 125 -20.98 -0.74 -22.37
N SER A 126 -21.48 -2.00 -22.45
CA SER A 126 -22.60 -2.47 -21.64
C SER A 126 -22.31 -2.37 -20.15
N LYS A 127 -21.12 -2.79 -19.72
CA LYS A 127 -20.67 -2.69 -18.31
C LYS A 127 -20.69 -1.26 -17.81
N ARG A 128 -20.11 -0.31 -18.58
CA ARG A 128 -20.10 1.12 -18.23
C ARG A 128 -21.49 1.71 -18.16
N GLN A 129 -22.38 1.38 -19.11
CA GLN A 129 -23.77 1.85 -19.09
C GLN A 129 -24.53 1.34 -17.86
N ARG A 130 -24.32 0.06 -17.51
CA ARG A 130 -24.92 -0.53 -16.31
C ARG A 130 -24.41 0.15 -15.03
N LEU A 131 -23.10 0.37 -14.93
CA LEU A 131 -22.51 1.08 -13.80
C LEU A 131 -23.03 2.52 -13.73
N GLY A 132 -23.11 3.25 -14.85
CA GLY A 132 -23.63 4.61 -14.90
C GLY A 132 -25.08 4.70 -14.42
N ARG A 133 -25.94 3.74 -14.78
CA ARG A 133 -27.31 3.68 -14.26
C ARG A 133 -27.34 3.46 -12.74
N MET A 134 -26.52 2.53 -12.22
CA MET A 134 -26.43 2.28 -10.78
C MET A 134 -25.96 3.50 -10.00
N LEU A 135 -25.00 4.27 -10.52
CA LEU A 135 -24.55 5.51 -9.91
C LEU A 135 -25.68 6.56 -9.90
N ALA A 136 -26.35 6.73 -11.04
CA ALA A 136 -27.47 7.69 -11.16
C ALA A 136 -28.63 7.36 -10.19
N GLU A 137 -28.99 6.08 -10.05
CA GLU A 137 -30.01 5.61 -9.10
C GLU A 137 -29.63 5.96 -7.64
N GLN A 138 -28.34 5.94 -7.33
CA GLN A 138 -27.80 6.29 -6.02
C GLN A 138 -27.48 7.79 -5.87
N LYS A 139 -27.77 8.61 -6.90
CA LYS A 139 -27.44 10.05 -6.94
C LYS A 139 -25.95 10.33 -6.76
N ILE A 140 -25.12 9.46 -7.32
CA ILE A 140 -23.66 9.58 -7.32
C ILE A 140 -23.24 10.08 -8.71
N ASP A 141 -22.54 11.20 -8.77
CA ASP A 141 -22.12 11.83 -10.03
C ASP A 141 -20.90 11.14 -10.65
N ALA A 142 -19.99 10.62 -9.81
CA ALA A 142 -18.77 9.95 -10.28
C ALA A 142 -18.27 8.90 -9.27
N ALA A 143 -17.57 7.88 -9.78
CA ALA A 143 -16.86 6.92 -8.95
C ALA A 143 -15.41 6.80 -9.43
N VAL A 144 -14.45 6.81 -8.50
CA VAL A 144 -13.03 6.59 -8.80
C VAL A 144 -12.70 5.13 -8.55
N ILE A 145 -12.18 4.45 -9.57
CA ILE A 145 -11.80 3.04 -9.52
C ILE A 145 -10.28 2.93 -9.54
N THR A 146 -9.70 2.38 -8.49
CA THR A 146 -8.25 2.19 -8.33
C THR A 146 -7.81 0.73 -8.33
N SER A 147 -8.75 -0.21 -8.19
CA SER A 147 -8.45 -1.64 -8.25
C SER A 147 -8.10 -2.07 -9.67
N PRO A 148 -6.87 -2.59 -9.93
CA PRO A 148 -6.48 -3.05 -11.26
C PRO A 148 -7.41 -4.12 -11.85
N ALA A 149 -7.90 -5.03 -11.01
CA ALA A 149 -8.85 -6.06 -11.43
C ALA A 149 -10.19 -5.48 -11.88
N SER A 150 -10.72 -4.49 -11.16
CA SER A 150 -11.96 -3.79 -11.51
C SER A 150 -11.81 -2.99 -12.80
N ILE A 151 -10.68 -2.32 -12.99
CA ILE A 151 -10.35 -1.59 -14.22
C ILE A 151 -10.29 -2.56 -15.41
N ALA A 152 -9.54 -3.65 -15.27
CA ALA A 152 -9.40 -4.68 -16.31
C ALA A 152 -10.76 -5.30 -16.70
N TRP A 153 -11.63 -5.55 -15.70
CA TRP A 153 -12.97 -6.05 -15.94
C TRP A 153 -13.87 -5.04 -16.64
N LEU A 154 -13.89 -3.78 -16.15
CA LEU A 154 -14.79 -2.74 -16.66
C LEU A 154 -14.51 -2.38 -18.12
N PHE A 155 -13.23 -2.31 -18.48
CA PHE A 155 -12.81 -1.92 -19.81
C PHE A 155 -12.52 -3.08 -20.76
N ASN A 156 -12.65 -4.33 -20.31
CA ASN A 156 -12.22 -5.52 -21.07
C ASN A 156 -10.80 -5.39 -21.57
N ILE A 157 -9.86 -5.13 -20.68
CA ILE A 157 -8.45 -4.99 -20.98
C ILE A 157 -7.60 -5.93 -20.15
N ARG A 158 -6.39 -6.19 -20.62
CA ARG A 158 -5.35 -6.91 -19.89
C ARG A 158 -4.04 -6.16 -20.02
N GLY A 159 -3.11 -6.42 -19.11
CA GLY A 159 -1.78 -5.83 -19.10
C GLY A 159 -0.77 -6.76 -18.45
N GLY A 160 0.50 -6.39 -18.47
CA GLY A 160 1.59 -7.17 -17.91
C GLY A 160 2.29 -6.51 -16.72
N ASP A 161 1.70 -5.48 -16.12
CA ASP A 161 2.34 -4.68 -15.07
C ASP A 161 2.50 -5.45 -13.75
N VAL A 162 1.64 -6.44 -13.51
CA VAL A 162 1.68 -7.28 -12.32
C VAL A 162 2.21 -8.67 -12.69
N SER A 163 3.31 -9.09 -12.07
CA SER A 163 3.90 -10.40 -12.33
C SER A 163 2.89 -11.53 -12.12
N ARG A 164 2.79 -12.44 -13.09
CA ARG A 164 1.90 -13.61 -13.10
C ARG A 164 0.40 -13.27 -13.04
N THR A 165 0.04 -12.02 -13.25
CA THR A 165 -1.35 -11.55 -13.21
C THR A 165 -1.58 -10.61 -14.39
N PRO A 166 -2.55 -10.89 -15.28
CA PRO A 166 -2.69 -10.13 -16.53
C PRO A 166 -3.42 -8.79 -16.30
N LEU A 167 -2.93 -7.95 -15.41
CA LEU A 167 -3.55 -6.69 -15.03
C LEU A 167 -2.68 -5.48 -15.41
N PRO A 168 -3.28 -4.43 -16.00
CA PRO A 168 -2.65 -3.12 -16.08
C PRO A 168 -2.79 -2.37 -14.75
N LEU A 169 -1.78 -1.61 -14.36
CA LEU A 169 -1.89 -0.64 -13.28
C LEU A 169 -2.50 0.65 -13.81
N GLY A 170 -3.38 1.28 -13.05
CA GLY A 170 -4.03 2.52 -13.47
C GLY A 170 -5.16 2.97 -12.55
N ARG A 171 -5.82 4.05 -12.97
CA ARG A 171 -7.01 4.59 -12.30
C ARG A 171 -8.06 4.91 -13.36
N ALA A 172 -9.34 4.79 -13.03
CA ALA A 172 -10.47 5.08 -13.89
C ALA A 172 -11.59 5.79 -13.11
#